data_fad7c5db6cf989c4887e825e3c83227c
#
_entry.id   fad7c5db6cf989c4887e825e3c83227c
#
_cell.length_a   1.000
_cell.length_b   1.000
_cell.length_c   1.000
_cell.angle_alpha   90.00
_cell.angle_beta   90.00
_cell.angle_gamma   90.00
#
_symmetry.space_group_name_H-M   'P 1'
#
loop_
_entity.id
_entity.type
_entity.pdbx_description
1 polymer ?
#
loop_
_entity_poly.entity_id
_entity_poly.type
_entity_poly.pdbx_seq_one_letter_code
_entity_poly.pdbx_strand_id
1 'polypeptide(L)'
;MIDKKDRIAIMQPYFFPYIGYWQLIHAVDLYVVADNVHYIKHHWINRNRILGEGGQPHYFGIEISHANGNRHICETKRVVSRKQAEYLCRVLKFYYSKAPYYNEAMEVIKPILMDEEPDLTRYLLKQLKTVAEYLGIKTEIILLSNVTPRGDCTAPELIRRICEHFGHTTFTSSINGNIYYTKDAFREMGVNLDFLVRDEDIRYKQRCEEFVPDLSIIDAMMYCSREELHNMLNRYHFV
;
A
#
# COMPACT_ATOMS: atom_id res chain seq x y z
N MET A 1 -7.42 -14.25 -16.80
CA MET A 1 -6.54 -13.08 -16.48
C MET A 1 -7.33 -11.82 -16.76
N ILE A 2 -7.44 -10.93 -15.80
CA ILE A 2 -8.07 -9.61 -16.00
C ILE A 2 -7.14 -8.82 -16.93
N ASP A 3 -7.67 -8.33 -18.04
CA ASP A 3 -6.91 -7.49 -18.96
C ASP A 3 -6.54 -6.19 -18.22
N LYS A 4 -5.24 -5.98 -17.97
CA LYS A 4 -4.72 -4.81 -17.26
C LYS A 4 -4.47 -3.61 -18.17
N LYS A 5 -4.62 -3.80 -19.46
CA LYS A 5 -4.29 -2.77 -20.43
C LYS A 5 -5.08 -1.50 -20.16
N ASP A 6 -4.36 -0.39 -20.14
CA ASP A 6 -4.91 0.96 -20.09
C ASP A 6 -5.46 1.42 -18.71
N ARG A 7 -4.90 0.88 -17.62
CA ARG A 7 -5.34 1.20 -16.24
C ARG A 7 -4.24 1.86 -15.43
N ILE A 8 -4.62 2.92 -14.71
CA ILE A 8 -3.77 3.61 -13.74
C ILE A 8 -4.46 3.70 -12.39
N ALA A 9 -3.69 3.62 -11.31
CA ALA A 9 -4.18 3.92 -9.97
C ALA A 9 -3.27 4.94 -9.29
N ILE A 10 -3.84 5.76 -8.42
CA ILE A 10 -3.13 6.79 -7.66
C ILE A 10 -3.55 6.67 -6.21
N MET A 11 -2.58 6.50 -5.29
CA MET A 11 -2.87 6.41 -3.86
C MET A 11 -1.67 6.83 -3.00
N GLN A 12 -1.94 7.28 -1.78
CA GLN A 12 -0.90 7.59 -0.81
C GLN A 12 -0.04 6.35 -0.50
N PRO A 13 1.26 6.51 -0.24
CA PRO A 13 2.10 5.39 0.21
C PRO A 13 1.73 4.98 1.63
N TYR A 14 1.45 3.70 1.85
CA TYR A 14 1.17 3.15 3.17
C TYR A 14 2.29 2.20 3.62
N PHE A 15 2.53 2.20 4.91
CA PHE A 15 3.51 1.32 5.55
C PHE A 15 2.97 -0.11 5.64
N PHE A 16 3.56 -1.04 4.89
CA PHE A 16 3.13 -2.44 4.75
C PHE A 16 1.61 -2.58 4.66
N PRO A 17 0.96 -2.02 3.62
CA PRO A 17 -0.50 -1.99 3.52
C PRO A 17 -1.13 -3.38 3.47
N TYR A 18 -2.44 -3.43 3.76
CA TYR A 18 -3.24 -4.66 3.70
C TYR A 18 -3.42 -5.18 2.27
N ILE A 19 -3.92 -6.42 2.14
CA ILE A 19 -4.01 -7.12 0.83
C ILE A 19 -4.77 -6.31 -0.25
N GLY A 20 -5.84 -5.60 0.09
CA GLY A 20 -6.61 -4.81 -0.88
C GLY A 20 -5.82 -3.68 -1.55
N TYR A 21 -4.83 -3.12 -0.87
CA TYR A 21 -3.91 -2.15 -1.46
C TYR A 21 -3.01 -2.82 -2.53
N TRP A 22 -2.54 -4.03 -2.26
CA TRP A 22 -1.74 -4.82 -3.19
C TRP A 22 -2.53 -5.32 -4.39
N GLN A 23 -3.82 -5.63 -4.18
CA GLN A 23 -4.74 -5.92 -5.27
C GLN A 23 -4.89 -4.74 -6.21
N LEU A 24 -5.00 -3.51 -5.70
CA LEU A 24 -5.07 -2.31 -6.52
C LEU A 24 -3.78 -2.10 -7.32
N ILE A 25 -2.59 -2.28 -6.72
CA ILE A 25 -1.32 -2.23 -7.46
C ILE A 25 -1.31 -3.32 -8.53
N HIS A 26 -1.70 -4.56 -8.18
CA HIS A 26 -1.70 -5.69 -9.10
C HIS A 26 -2.66 -5.51 -10.27
N ALA A 27 -3.75 -4.78 -10.09
CA ALA A 27 -4.84 -4.61 -11.05
C ALA A 27 -4.57 -3.58 -12.16
N VAL A 28 -3.49 -2.81 -12.10
CA VAL A 28 -3.20 -1.70 -13.02
C VAL A 28 -1.85 -1.87 -13.72
N ASP A 29 -1.65 -1.14 -14.82
CA ASP A 29 -0.37 -1.12 -15.54
C ASP A 29 0.61 -0.14 -14.92
N LEU A 30 0.09 0.98 -14.41
CA LEU A 30 0.86 2.02 -13.75
C LEU A 30 0.24 2.38 -12.39
N TYR A 31 1.05 2.33 -11.35
CA TYR A 31 0.67 2.76 -10.01
C TYR A 31 1.45 3.99 -9.59
N VAL A 32 0.73 5.10 -9.37
CA VAL A 32 1.31 6.38 -8.98
C VAL A 32 1.17 6.58 -7.48
N VAL A 33 2.28 6.67 -6.80
CA VAL A 33 2.35 6.95 -5.37
C VAL A 33 2.12 8.45 -5.16
N ALA A 34 1.00 8.81 -4.55
CA ALA A 34 0.64 10.19 -4.22
C ALA A 34 1.45 10.68 -3.01
N ASP A 35 2.69 11.10 -3.24
CA ASP A 35 3.63 11.56 -2.22
C ASP A 35 3.62 13.08 -2.01
N ASN A 36 3.09 13.86 -2.97
CA ASN A 36 2.95 15.31 -2.89
C ASN A 36 1.63 15.78 -2.27
N VAL A 37 1.02 14.97 -1.42
CA VAL A 37 -0.17 15.28 -0.61
C VAL A 37 0.19 15.43 0.86
N HIS A 38 -0.70 16.04 1.65
CA HIS A 38 -0.43 16.27 3.07
C HIS A 38 -0.20 14.97 3.84
N TYR A 39 0.84 14.97 4.69
CA TYR A 39 1.05 13.91 5.66
C TYR A 39 -0.03 13.96 6.74
N ILE A 40 -0.71 12.85 6.95
CA ILE A 40 -1.75 12.71 7.97
C ILE A 40 -1.18 11.94 9.17
N LYS A 41 -1.17 12.58 10.33
CA LYS A 41 -0.73 11.93 11.58
C LYS A 41 -1.66 10.77 11.94
N HIS A 42 -1.08 9.74 12.52
CA HIS A 42 -1.82 8.56 12.98
C HIS A 42 -2.60 7.84 11.88
N HIS A 43 -2.23 8.03 10.63
CA HIS A 43 -2.75 7.31 9.47
C HIS A 43 -1.83 6.15 9.05
N TRP A 44 -2.15 5.47 7.95
CA TRP A 44 -1.45 4.27 7.48
C TRP A 44 -0.08 4.55 6.82
N ILE A 45 0.32 5.81 6.68
CA ILE A 45 1.57 6.21 6.03
C ILE A 45 2.80 5.71 6.79
N ASN A 46 2.77 5.76 8.12
CA ASN A 46 3.92 5.38 8.93
C ASN A 46 3.64 4.24 9.92
N ARG A 47 2.45 3.68 9.93
CA ARG A 47 2.06 2.56 10.78
C ARG A 47 1.00 1.68 10.15
N ASN A 48 0.89 0.45 10.65
CA ASN A 48 -0.19 -0.46 10.30
C ASN A 48 -0.53 -1.35 11.52
N ARG A 49 -1.41 -2.31 11.34
CA ARG A 49 -1.82 -3.26 12.36
C ARG A 49 -1.33 -4.65 12.00
N ILE A 50 -0.76 -5.35 12.95
CA ILE A 50 -0.40 -6.76 12.89
C ILE A 50 -1.27 -7.54 13.88
N LEU A 51 -1.31 -8.87 13.78
CA LEU A 51 -2.02 -9.70 14.74
C LEU A 51 -1.26 -9.70 16.07
N GLY A 52 -1.92 -9.23 17.12
CA GLY A 52 -1.40 -9.21 18.46
C GLY A 52 -1.91 -10.36 19.31
N GLU A 53 -1.75 -10.24 20.62
CA GLU A 53 -2.16 -11.22 21.59
C GLU A 53 -3.71 -11.36 21.65
N GLY A 54 -4.21 -12.57 21.80
CA GLY A 54 -5.65 -12.83 21.88
C GLY A 54 -6.46 -12.45 20.64
N GLY A 55 -5.81 -12.36 19.47
CA GLY A 55 -6.49 -11.95 18.24
C GLY A 55 -6.74 -10.43 18.12
N GLN A 56 -6.22 -9.62 19.05
CA GLN A 56 -6.41 -8.17 18.98
C GLN A 56 -5.38 -7.53 18.03
N PRO A 57 -5.79 -6.53 17.22
CA PRO A 57 -4.84 -5.80 16.39
C PRO A 57 -3.81 -5.04 17.22
N HIS A 58 -2.53 -5.19 16.88
CA HIS A 58 -1.41 -4.46 17.49
C HIS A 58 -0.82 -3.46 16.49
N TYR A 59 -0.69 -2.19 16.89
CA TYR A 59 -0.09 -1.17 16.04
C TYR A 59 1.43 -1.37 15.91
N PHE A 60 1.90 -1.34 14.67
CA PHE A 60 3.27 -1.54 14.27
C PHE A 60 3.68 -0.45 13.28
N GLY A 61 4.77 0.27 13.53
CA GLY A 61 5.12 1.41 12.69
C GLY A 61 6.47 2.05 13.01
N ILE A 62 6.82 3.03 12.18
CA ILE A 62 8.06 3.82 12.25
C ILE A 62 7.78 5.21 12.79
N GLU A 63 8.78 5.81 13.43
CA GLU A 63 8.70 7.18 13.94
C GLU A 63 8.98 8.19 12.83
N ILE A 64 8.26 9.31 12.89
CA ILE A 64 8.39 10.42 11.95
C ILE A 64 9.05 11.60 12.64
N SER A 65 10.08 12.14 12.00
CA SER A 65 10.80 13.32 12.50
C SER A 65 9.95 14.57 12.31
N HIS A 66 9.71 15.30 13.42
CA HIS A 66 8.99 16.58 13.41
C HIS A 66 7.70 16.58 12.60
N ALA A 67 6.77 15.66 12.90
CA ALA A 67 5.48 15.53 12.25
C ALA A 67 4.58 16.76 12.49
N ASN A 68 4.89 17.88 11.82
CA ASN A 68 3.99 19.04 11.73
C ASN A 68 2.97 18.78 10.63
N GLY A 69 1.66 18.92 10.94
CA GLY A 69 0.56 18.56 10.05
C GLY A 69 0.43 19.34 8.73
N ASN A 70 1.35 20.26 8.43
CA ASN A 70 1.33 21.11 7.24
C ASN A 70 2.36 20.72 6.16
N ARG A 71 3.01 19.56 6.29
CA ARG A 71 4.00 19.09 5.30
C ARG A 71 3.40 18.03 4.39
N HIS A 72 3.87 18.00 3.15
CA HIS A 72 3.61 16.90 2.25
C HIS A 72 4.42 15.65 2.64
N ILE A 73 3.99 14.49 2.18
CA ILE A 73 4.70 13.23 2.45
C ILE A 73 6.13 13.30 1.92
N CYS A 74 6.32 13.86 0.71
CA CYS A 74 7.63 14.04 0.07
C CYS A 74 8.56 15.04 0.78
N GLU A 75 8.05 15.84 1.71
CA GLU A 75 8.82 16.77 2.55
C GLU A 75 9.09 16.19 3.94
N THR A 76 8.58 15.01 4.20
CA THR A 76 8.60 14.38 5.54
C THR A 76 9.77 13.42 5.65
N LYS A 77 10.45 13.45 6.80
CA LYS A 77 11.52 12.52 7.13
C LYS A 77 11.09 11.57 8.25
N ARG A 78 11.57 10.33 8.18
CA ARG A 78 11.46 9.40 9.29
C ARG A 78 12.65 9.50 10.24
N VAL A 79 12.48 9.04 11.47
CA VAL A 79 13.59 8.86 12.40
C VAL A 79 14.34 7.58 12.00
N VAL A 80 15.62 7.72 11.65
CA VAL A 80 16.48 6.57 11.41
C VAL A 80 17.07 6.12 12.73
N SER A 81 16.64 4.95 13.21
CA SER A 81 17.08 4.40 14.49
C SER A 81 17.25 2.88 14.39
N ARG A 82 18.49 2.42 14.45
CA ARG A 82 18.78 0.99 14.51
C ARG A 82 18.12 0.30 15.71
N LYS A 83 18.07 0.98 16.87
CA LYS A 83 17.38 0.48 18.06
C LYS A 83 15.89 0.26 17.81
N GLN A 84 15.22 1.20 17.10
CA GLN A 84 13.82 1.06 16.72
C GLN A 84 13.63 -0.10 15.73
N ALA A 85 14.46 -0.20 14.70
CA ALA A 85 14.39 -1.26 13.72
C ALA A 85 14.55 -2.66 14.36
N GLU A 86 15.53 -2.80 15.26
CA GLU A 86 15.72 -4.03 16.03
C GLU A 86 14.53 -4.32 16.96
N TYR A 87 13.93 -3.29 17.55
CA TYR A 87 12.71 -3.44 18.36
C TYR A 87 11.56 -3.96 17.50
N LEU A 88 11.32 -3.39 16.32
CA LEU A 88 10.27 -3.86 15.40
C LEU A 88 10.51 -5.32 14.97
N CYS A 89 11.74 -5.71 14.69
CA CYS A 89 12.09 -7.10 14.41
C CYS A 89 11.79 -8.03 15.60
N ARG A 90 12.06 -7.59 16.85
CA ARG A 90 11.70 -8.37 18.05
C ARG A 90 10.18 -8.49 18.22
N VAL A 91 9.43 -7.45 17.94
CA VAL A 91 7.95 -7.48 17.96
C VAL A 91 7.43 -8.52 16.97
N LEU A 92 7.93 -8.53 15.72
CA LEU A 92 7.55 -9.54 14.74
C LEU A 92 7.96 -10.94 15.18
N LYS A 93 9.15 -11.12 15.73
CA LYS A 93 9.58 -12.42 16.29
C LYS A 93 8.65 -12.88 17.42
N PHE A 94 8.27 -12.00 18.30
CA PHE A 94 7.39 -12.31 19.44
C PHE A 94 6.03 -12.85 18.96
N TYR A 95 5.39 -12.17 18.01
CA TYR A 95 4.06 -12.55 17.54
C TYR A 95 4.07 -13.67 16.50
N TYR A 96 5.10 -13.75 15.63
CA TYR A 96 5.08 -14.59 14.43
C TYR A 96 6.15 -15.69 14.35
N SER A 97 7.03 -15.85 15.34
CA SER A 97 8.13 -16.84 15.25
C SER A 97 7.67 -18.29 15.03
N LYS A 98 6.39 -18.59 15.31
CA LYS A 98 5.78 -19.92 15.09
C LYS A 98 4.94 -19.98 13.80
N ALA A 99 4.84 -18.89 13.04
CA ALA A 99 4.13 -18.86 11.77
C ALA A 99 4.90 -19.67 10.70
N PRO A 100 4.21 -20.37 9.79
CA PRO A 100 4.85 -21.30 8.86
C PRO A 100 5.86 -20.65 7.93
N TYR A 101 5.64 -19.39 7.53
CA TYR A 101 6.50 -18.66 6.59
C TYR A 101 7.30 -17.53 7.26
N TYR A 102 7.44 -17.56 8.59
CA TYR A 102 8.16 -16.51 9.34
C TYR A 102 9.56 -16.24 8.79
N ASN A 103 10.37 -17.25 8.55
CA ASN A 103 11.75 -17.07 8.09
C ASN A 103 11.78 -16.44 6.70
N GLU A 104 10.99 -16.95 5.76
CA GLU A 104 10.89 -16.42 4.40
C GLU A 104 10.39 -14.96 4.39
N ALA A 105 9.32 -14.66 5.13
CA ALA A 105 8.80 -13.30 5.25
C ALA A 105 9.83 -12.34 5.85
N MET A 106 10.59 -12.78 6.88
CA MET A 106 11.61 -11.95 7.52
C MET A 106 12.84 -11.70 6.64
N GLU A 107 13.14 -12.54 5.65
CA GLU A 107 14.18 -12.26 4.64
C GLU A 107 13.85 -10.99 3.83
N VAL A 108 12.57 -10.71 3.62
CA VAL A 108 12.09 -9.51 2.91
C VAL A 108 11.87 -8.34 3.86
N ILE A 109 11.19 -8.57 4.99
CA ILE A 109 10.75 -7.51 5.91
C ILE A 109 11.93 -6.91 6.68
N LYS A 110 12.86 -7.73 7.17
CA LYS A 110 13.98 -7.26 8.00
C LYS A 110 14.89 -6.26 7.27
N PRO A 111 15.33 -6.47 6.01
CA PRO A 111 16.10 -5.47 5.28
C PRO A 111 15.37 -4.14 5.12
N ILE A 112 14.04 -4.15 4.92
CA ILE A 112 13.22 -2.93 4.84
C ILE A 112 13.23 -2.20 6.19
N LEU A 113 13.02 -2.90 7.30
CA LEU A 113 13.02 -2.28 8.63
C LEU A 113 14.39 -1.72 9.02
N MET A 114 15.47 -2.36 8.58
CA MET A 114 16.86 -1.97 8.85
C MET A 114 17.40 -0.92 7.88
N ASP A 115 16.61 -0.51 6.89
CA ASP A 115 17.00 0.51 5.93
C ASP A 115 17.27 1.85 6.61
N GLU A 116 18.31 2.57 6.18
CA GLU A 116 18.75 3.83 6.77
C GLU A 116 18.31 5.07 5.93
N GLU A 117 17.44 4.89 4.92
CA GLU A 117 16.89 6.02 4.14
C GLU A 117 16.06 6.94 5.05
N PRO A 118 16.46 8.21 5.26
CA PRO A 118 15.73 9.14 6.11
C PRO A 118 14.52 9.78 5.41
N ASP A 119 14.49 9.83 4.08
CA ASP A 119 13.38 10.36 3.32
C ASP A 119 12.20 9.37 3.36
N LEU A 120 11.05 9.83 3.87
CA LEU A 120 9.90 8.96 4.07
C LEU A 120 9.36 8.41 2.75
N THR A 121 9.30 9.24 1.71
CA THR A 121 8.80 8.83 0.39
C THR A 121 9.69 7.77 -0.24
N ARG A 122 11.01 7.99 -0.24
CA ARG A 122 11.97 7.02 -0.79
C ARG A 122 11.95 5.70 -0.04
N TYR A 123 11.87 5.77 1.29
CA TYR A 123 11.74 4.59 2.15
C TYR A 123 10.48 3.79 1.82
N LEU A 124 9.31 4.46 1.76
CA LEU A 124 8.04 3.81 1.45
C LEU A 124 7.98 3.29 0.01
N LEU A 125 8.53 4.03 -0.96
CA LEU A 125 8.64 3.54 -2.34
C LEU A 125 9.48 2.27 -2.43
N LYS A 126 10.63 2.23 -1.75
CA LYS A 126 11.48 1.04 -1.69
C LYS A 126 10.75 -0.13 -1.06
N GLN A 127 10.06 0.09 0.07
CA GLN A 127 9.23 -0.91 0.72
C GLN A 127 8.16 -1.45 -0.24
N LEU A 128 7.42 -0.56 -0.92
CA LEU A 128 6.37 -0.97 -1.87
C LEU A 128 6.95 -1.81 -3.02
N LYS A 129 8.07 -1.39 -3.62
CA LYS A 129 8.72 -2.13 -4.70
C LYS A 129 9.23 -3.51 -4.25
N THR A 130 9.89 -3.57 -3.09
CA THR A 130 10.43 -4.84 -2.55
C THR A 130 9.32 -5.84 -2.23
N VAL A 131 8.22 -5.38 -1.61
CA VAL A 131 7.09 -6.27 -1.30
C VAL A 131 6.32 -6.63 -2.58
N ALA A 132 6.15 -5.71 -3.55
CA ALA A 132 5.56 -6.02 -4.86
C ALA A 132 6.33 -7.13 -5.59
N GLU A 133 7.66 -7.07 -5.58
CA GLU A 133 8.53 -8.10 -6.15
C GLU A 133 8.32 -9.45 -5.46
N TYR A 134 8.28 -9.47 -4.12
CA TYR A 134 7.99 -10.69 -3.36
C TYR A 134 6.64 -11.30 -3.71
N LEU A 135 5.62 -10.46 -3.90
CA LEU A 135 4.27 -10.86 -4.29
C LEU A 135 4.14 -11.24 -5.78
N GLY A 136 5.19 -11.05 -6.58
CA GLY A 136 5.18 -11.32 -8.02
C GLY A 136 4.43 -10.28 -8.85
N ILE A 137 4.19 -9.08 -8.31
CA ILE A 137 3.54 -7.96 -9.00
C ILE A 137 4.54 -7.32 -9.98
N LYS A 138 4.10 -7.09 -11.22
CA LYS A 138 4.92 -6.53 -12.32
C LYS A 138 4.57 -5.08 -12.65
N THR A 139 3.59 -4.51 -11.99
CA THR A 139 3.12 -3.13 -12.19
C THR A 139 4.25 -2.13 -11.97
N GLU A 140 4.38 -1.18 -12.87
CA GLU A 140 5.30 -0.05 -12.68
C GLU A 140 4.82 0.84 -11.53
N ILE A 141 5.72 1.16 -10.59
CA ILE A 141 5.41 2.01 -9.42
C ILE A 141 6.29 3.25 -9.48
N ILE A 142 5.67 4.43 -9.60
CA ILE A 142 6.34 5.72 -9.70
C ILE A 142 5.85 6.71 -8.65
N LEU A 143 6.61 7.78 -8.42
CA LEU A 143 6.20 8.88 -7.52
C LEU A 143 5.46 9.95 -8.31
N LEU A 144 4.37 10.47 -7.75
CA LEU A 144 3.63 11.59 -8.32
C LEU A 144 4.48 12.86 -8.40
N SER A 145 5.34 13.11 -7.41
CA SER A 145 6.26 14.24 -7.39
C SER A 145 7.27 14.25 -8.56
N ASN A 146 7.56 13.09 -9.16
CA ASN A 146 8.40 12.98 -10.34
C ASN A 146 7.65 13.25 -11.66
N VAL A 147 6.31 13.23 -11.64
CA VAL A 147 5.47 13.39 -12.84
C VAL A 147 5.01 14.83 -12.99
N THR A 148 4.49 15.41 -11.92
CA THR A 148 3.94 16.77 -11.94
C THR A 148 4.06 17.42 -10.56
N PRO A 149 4.48 18.70 -10.52
CA PRO A 149 4.27 19.46 -9.30
C PRO A 149 2.76 19.55 -9.05
N ARG A 150 2.35 19.48 -7.80
CA ARG A 150 0.96 19.72 -7.42
C ARG A 150 0.62 21.18 -7.75
N GLY A 151 -0.04 21.38 -8.87
CA GLY A 151 -0.61 22.69 -9.22
C GLY A 151 -1.91 22.95 -8.46
N ASP A 152 -2.49 24.13 -8.66
CA ASP A 152 -3.80 24.53 -8.13
C ASP A 152 -4.92 23.85 -8.92
N CYS A 153 -4.94 22.50 -8.96
CA CYS A 153 -5.97 21.74 -9.64
C CYS A 153 -6.68 20.78 -8.66
N THR A 154 -7.92 20.44 -8.98
CA THR A 154 -8.69 19.46 -8.22
C THR A 154 -8.11 18.06 -8.40
N ALA A 155 -8.43 17.12 -7.48
CA ALA A 155 -7.95 15.75 -7.62
C ALA A 155 -8.43 15.07 -8.92
N PRO A 156 -9.68 15.20 -9.37
CA PRO A 156 -10.12 14.66 -10.67
C PRO A 156 -9.34 15.24 -11.85
N GLU A 157 -9.08 16.53 -11.86
CA GLU A 157 -8.30 17.18 -12.93
C GLU A 157 -6.83 16.71 -12.95
N LEU A 158 -6.22 16.51 -11.76
CA LEU A 158 -4.90 15.94 -11.65
C LEU A 158 -4.86 14.52 -12.23
N ILE A 159 -5.84 13.67 -11.88
CA ILE A 159 -5.96 12.31 -12.38
C ILE A 159 -6.09 12.30 -13.91
N ARG A 160 -6.96 13.16 -14.47
CA ARG A 160 -7.12 13.31 -15.92
C ARG A 160 -5.79 13.60 -16.59
N ARG A 161 -5.03 14.61 -16.09
CA ARG A 161 -3.72 14.99 -16.65
C ARG A 161 -2.69 13.87 -16.58
N ILE A 162 -2.72 13.07 -15.51
CA ILE A 162 -1.83 11.93 -15.37
C ILE A 162 -2.22 10.82 -16.36
N CYS A 163 -3.51 10.53 -16.51
CA CYS A 163 -4.00 9.60 -17.53
C CYS A 163 -3.54 10.02 -18.93
N GLU A 164 -3.74 11.29 -19.29
CA GLU A 164 -3.28 11.85 -20.58
C GLU A 164 -1.77 11.76 -20.77
N HIS A 165 -1.00 12.11 -19.73
CA HIS A 165 0.48 12.10 -19.80
C HIS A 165 1.04 10.70 -20.11
N PHE A 166 0.46 9.67 -19.55
CA PHE A 166 0.89 8.28 -19.74
C PHE A 166 0.10 7.52 -20.82
N GLY A 167 -0.88 8.17 -21.45
CA GLY A 167 -1.70 7.55 -22.49
C GLY A 167 -2.68 6.50 -21.97
N HIS A 168 -3.10 6.59 -20.72
CA HIS A 168 -4.11 5.72 -20.11
C HIS A 168 -5.50 6.34 -20.18
N THR A 169 -6.52 5.53 -20.38
CA THR A 169 -7.93 5.97 -20.46
C THR A 169 -8.77 5.61 -19.24
N THR A 170 -8.26 4.75 -18.37
CA THR A 170 -8.99 4.26 -17.20
C THR A 170 -8.27 4.54 -15.88
N PHE A 171 -8.91 5.28 -15.00
CA PHE A 171 -8.50 5.42 -13.61
C PHE A 171 -9.20 4.37 -12.75
N THR A 172 -8.44 3.63 -11.98
CA THR A 172 -8.95 2.62 -11.04
C THR A 172 -8.71 3.08 -9.61
N SER A 173 -9.78 3.16 -8.83
CA SER A 173 -9.74 3.50 -7.40
C SER A 173 -10.18 2.31 -6.55
N SER A 174 -9.84 2.29 -5.27
CA SER A 174 -10.51 1.40 -4.33
C SER A 174 -11.98 1.79 -4.18
N ILE A 175 -12.85 0.86 -3.78
CA ILE A 175 -14.28 1.15 -3.58
C ILE A 175 -14.54 2.32 -2.61
N ASN A 176 -13.67 2.53 -1.64
CA ASN A 176 -13.78 3.66 -0.72
C ASN A 176 -13.60 5.04 -1.40
N GLY A 177 -13.09 5.06 -2.64
CA GLY A 177 -12.99 6.28 -3.46
C GLY A 177 -14.34 6.77 -3.98
N ASN A 178 -15.40 5.95 -3.94
CA ASN A 178 -16.75 6.31 -4.43
C ASN A 178 -17.38 7.48 -3.68
N ILE A 179 -16.91 7.81 -2.48
CA ILE A 179 -17.33 8.99 -1.72
C ILE A 179 -16.76 10.30 -2.28
N TYR A 180 -15.69 10.23 -3.07
CA TYR A 180 -14.99 11.39 -3.64
C TYR A 180 -15.17 11.50 -5.15
N TYR A 181 -15.41 10.38 -5.85
CA TYR A 181 -15.39 10.29 -7.30
C TYR A 181 -16.68 9.66 -7.84
N THR A 182 -17.21 10.23 -8.93
CA THR A 182 -18.35 9.67 -9.66
C THR A 182 -17.97 9.32 -11.09
N LYS A 183 -18.50 8.23 -11.62
CA LYS A 183 -18.25 7.80 -13.00
C LYS A 183 -18.65 8.85 -14.03
N ASP A 184 -19.75 9.55 -13.80
CA ASP A 184 -20.25 10.56 -14.73
C ASP A 184 -19.29 11.76 -14.82
N ALA A 185 -18.78 12.26 -13.67
CA ALA A 185 -17.80 13.35 -13.67
C ALA A 185 -16.50 12.98 -14.39
N PHE A 186 -16.05 11.74 -14.28
CA PHE A 186 -14.84 11.28 -14.98
C PHE A 186 -15.11 11.06 -16.48
N ARG A 187 -16.28 10.54 -16.85
CA ARG A 187 -16.68 10.38 -18.25
C ARG A 187 -16.74 11.73 -18.98
N GLU A 188 -17.24 12.77 -18.34
CA GLU A 188 -17.27 14.14 -18.90
C GLU A 188 -15.86 14.68 -19.18
N MET A 189 -14.85 14.20 -18.44
CA MET A 189 -13.43 14.55 -18.63
C MET A 189 -12.71 13.59 -19.59
N GLY A 190 -13.39 12.63 -20.22
CA GLY A 190 -12.81 11.66 -21.12
C GLY A 190 -12.00 10.53 -20.46
N VAL A 191 -12.19 10.29 -19.17
CA VAL A 191 -11.54 9.23 -18.40
C VAL A 191 -12.58 8.24 -17.90
N ASN A 192 -12.33 6.95 -18.06
CA ASN A 192 -13.15 5.91 -17.43
C ASN A 192 -12.77 5.80 -15.94
N LEU A 193 -13.76 5.57 -15.08
CA LEU A 193 -13.54 5.32 -13.66
C LEU A 193 -14.08 3.94 -13.29
N ASP A 194 -13.20 3.09 -12.78
CA ASP A 194 -13.57 1.80 -12.20
C ASP A 194 -13.22 1.78 -10.71
N PHE A 195 -14.06 1.11 -9.92
CA PHE A 195 -13.76 0.84 -8.52
C PHE A 195 -13.43 -0.63 -8.35
N LEU A 196 -12.29 -0.90 -7.72
CA LEU A 196 -11.90 -2.23 -7.31
C LEU A 196 -12.59 -2.60 -6.00
N VAL A 197 -13.35 -3.68 -6.04
CA VAL A 197 -14.01 -4.29 -4.88
C VAL A 197 -13.32 -5.62 -4.60
N ARG A 198 -12.77 -5.73 -3.40
CA ARG A 198 -12.17 -6.98 -2.92
C ARG A 198 -13.26 -8.01 -2.58
N ASP A 199 -13.01 -9.28 -2.86
CA ASP A 199 -13.87 -10.36 -2.41
C ASP A 199 -13.91 -10.40 -0.88
N GLU A 200 -15.10 -10.49 -0.29
CA GLU A 200 -15.29 -10.43 1.16
C GLU A 200 -14.81 -11.69 1.89
N ASP A 201 -14.70 -12.81 1.18
CA ASP A 201 -14.34 -14.12 1.71
C ASP A 201 -12.83 -14.42 1.66
N ILE A 202 -11.97 -13.43 1.38
CA ILE A 202 -10.52 -13.60 1.49
C ILE A 202 -10.16 -13.83 2.94
N ARG A 203 -9.79 -15.08 3.22
CA ARG A 203 -9.38 -15.53 4.54
C ARG A 203 -8.19 -16.47 4.43
N TYR A 204 -7.38 -16.48 5.46
CA TYR A 204 -6.27 -17.43 5.66
C TYR A 204 -6.17 -17.79 7.14
N LYS A 205 -5.42 -18.84 7.45
CA LYS A 205 -5.28 -19.31 8.83
C LYS A 205 -4.41 -18.33 9.61
N GLN A 206 -4.99 -17.65 10.59
CA GLN A 206 -4.29 -16.81 11.56
C GLN A 206 -4.13 -17.55 12.89
N ARG A 207 -3.30 -17.02 13.79
CA ARG A 207 -3.12 -17.57 15.15
C ARG A 207 -4.18 -17.00 16.11
N CYS A 208 -5.44 -17.09 15.75
CA CYS A 208 -6.59 -16.71 16.56
C CYS A 208 -7.80 -17.53 16.14
N GLU A 209 -8.83 -17.55 16.97
CA GLU A 209 -10.08 -18.31 16.72
C GLU A 209 -10.89 -17.63 15.60
N GLU A 210 -11.06 -16.31 15.70
CA GLU A 210 -11.78 -15.51 14.70
C GLU A 210 -10.80 -14.79 13.78
N PHE A 211 -11.09 -14.79 12.48
CA PHE A 211 -10.27 -14.08 11.48
C PHE A 211 -10.33 -12.58 11.68
N VAL A 212 -9.16 -11.95 11.79
CA VAL A 212 -9.01 -10.49 11.90
C VAL A 212 -8.70 -9.93 10.52
N PRO A 213 -9.64 -9.21 9.88
CA PRO A 213 -9.43 -8.67 8.54
C PRO A 213 -8.56 -7.42 8.54
N ASP A 214 -8.09 -7.05 7.34
CA ASP A 214 -7.42 -5.78 7.05
C ASP A 214 -6.16 -5.50 7.91
N LEU A 215 -5.48 -6.56 8.32
CA LEU A 215 -4.14 -6.45 8.88
C LEU A 215 -3.13 -6.12 7.78
N SER A 216 -1.98 -5.61 8.19
CA SER A 216 -0.81 -5.45 7.32
C SER A 216 -0.54 -6.69 6.50
N ILE A 217 -0.03 -6.53 5.28
CA ILE A 217 0.43 -7.65 4.43
C ILE A 217 1.46 -8.53 5.17
N ILE A 218 2.15 -7.99 6.17
CA ILE A 218 3.06 -8.76 7.04
C ILE A 218 2.35 -9.99 7.59
N ASP A 219 1.11 -9.85 8.10
CA ASP A 219 0.36 -10.96 8.67
C ASP A 219 0.12 -12.07 7.62
N ALA A 220 -0.35 -11.70 6.42
CA ALA A 220 -0.54 -12.66 5.34
C ALA A 220 0.78 -13.30 4.89
N MET A 221 1.89 -12.52 4.80
CA MET A 221 3.22 -13.06 4.47
C MET A 221 3.72 -14.10 5.48
N MET A 222 3.33 -13.97 6.75
CA MET A 222 3.72 -14.93 7.80
C MET A 222 2.94 -16.26 7.74
N TYR A 223 1.70 -16.22 7.24
CA TYR A 223 0.78 -17.37 7.30
C TYR A 223 0.47 -18.01 5.95
N CYS A 224 0.79 -17.35 4.83
CA CYS A 224 0.49 -17.82 3.49
C CYS A 224 1.76 -18.06 2.68
N SER A 225 1.74 -19.10 1.84
CA SER A 225 2.74 -19.30 0.81
C SER A 225 2.68 -18.18 -0.25
N ARG A 226 3.75 -18.03 -1.04
CA ARG A 226 3.78 -17.08 -2.16
C ARG A 226 2.68 -17.35 -3.18
N GLU A 227 2.34 -18.60 -3.41
CA GLU A 227 1.25 -19.01 -4.31
C GLU A 227 -0.11 -18.57 -3.75
N GLU A 228 -0.38 -18.81 -2.47
CA GLU A 228 -1.61 -18.35 -1.81
C GLU A 228 -1.73 -16.83 -1.84
N LEU A 229 -0.64 -16.11 -1.56
CA LEU A 229 -0.61 -14.65 -1.66
C LEU A 229 -0.90 -14.18 -3.08
N HIS A 230 -0.30 -14.81 -4.10
CA HIS A 230 -0.54 -14.50 -5.49
C HIS A 230 -2.00 -14.76 -5.90
N ASN A 231 -2.59 -15.86 -5.43
CA ASN A 231 -4.01 -16.17 -5.66
C ASN A 231 -4.94 -15.12 -5.03
N MET A 232 -4.61 -14.63 -3.82
CA MET A 232 -5.38 -13.55 -3.17
C MET A 232 -5.33 -12.25 -3.96
N LEU A 233 -4.24 -11.94 -4.66
CA LEU A 233 -4.12 -10.72 -5.49
C LEU A 233 -5.14 -10.67 -6.63
N ASN A 234 -5.67 -11.80 -7.07
CA ASN A 234 -6.64 -11.89 -8.16
C ASN A 234 -8.10 -11.96 -7.67
N ARG A 235 -8.33 -11.89 -6.36
CA ARG A 235 -9.67 -12.03 -5.76
C ARG A 235 -10.34 -10.66 -5.57
N TYR A 236 -10.71 -10.04 -6.67
CA TYR A 236 -11.47 -8.80 -6.74
C TYR A 236 -12.26 -8.72 -8.05
N HIS A 237 -13.18 -7.79 -8.12
CA HIS A 237 -13.88 -7.40 -9.34
C HIS A 237 -13.97 -5.87 -9.46
N PHE A 238 -14.30 -5.39 -10.66
CA PHE A 238 -14.55 -3.97 -10.90
C PHE A 238 -16.05 -3.66 -10.93
N VAL A 239 -16.41 -2.52 -10.38
CA VAL A 239 -17.75 -1.94 -10.47
C VAL A 239 -17.71 -0.52 -10.99
#